data_55b58ee1ee42100671553b563aa12a59
#
_entry.id   55b58ee1ee42100671553b563aa12a59
#
_cell.length_a   1.000
_cell.length_b   1.000
_cell.length_c   1.000
_cell.angle_alpha   90.00
_cell.angle_beta   90.00
_cell.angle_gamma   90.00
#
_symmetry.space_group_name_H-M   'P 1'
#
loop_
_entity.id
_entity.type
_entity.pdbx_description
1 polymer ?
#
loop_
_entity_poly.entity_id
_entity_poly.type
_entity_poly.pdbx_seq_one_letter_code
_entity_poly.pdbx_strand_id
1 'polypeptide(L)'
;MEPIRILVSYKDSIQNYETALRAVGAEPVSQYLPGVDTSYDGLLLSGGGDIDPAYYGEGLEGSVRIDMDRDAAEYALMKAYLEAGKPIFGICRGHQLINVYFGGSLVQHMPETDQHRNGDDPPAVHRVTAEADSILGRLYGTDFLVNSYHHQVVKSLGHQLRPTASWNGRYVEAFEHPTLPVFGVQWHPEKDQGDARRLGVVDGLPMFQYFVDLCRKYRDG
;
A
#
# COMPACT_ATOMS: atom_id res chain seq x y z
N MET A 1 27.65 5.11 3.41
CA MET A 1 26.41 5.40 4.17
C MET A 1 25.76 4.08 4.52
N GLU A 2 25.20 3.96 5.70
CA GLU A 2 24.45 2.76 6.07
C GLU A 2 23.21 2.60 5.16
N PRO A 3 22.82 1.37 4.83
CA PRO A 3 21.62 1.14 4.01
C PRO A 3 20.37 1.68 4.70
N ILE A 4 19.38 2.07 3.93
CA ILE A 4 18.04 2.39 4.46
C ILE A 4 17.39 1.09 4.89
N ARG A 5 16.98 1.00 6.14
CA ARG A 5 16.34 -0.18 6.74
C ARG A 5 14.84 0.00 6.80
N ILE A 6 14.10 -0.90 6.19
CA ILE A 6 12.63 -0.83 6.09
C ILE A 6 12.01 -1.99 6.87
N LEU A 7 11.20 -1.66 7.88
CA LEU A 7 10.33 -2.67 8.52
C LEU A 7 9.21 -3.03 7.56
N VAL A 8 9.10 -4.29 7.21
CA VAL A 8 8.01 -4.82 6.39
C VAL A 8 7.10 -5.69 7.25
N SER A 9 5.89 -5.19 7.53
CA SER A 9 4.86 -5.99 8.18
C SER A 9 4.14 -6.86 7.16
N TYR A 10 4.14 -8.18 7.35
CA TYR A 10 3.57 -9.13 6.40
C TYR A 10 2.93 -10.34 7.10
N LYS A 11 2.19 -11.17 6.34
CA LYS A 11 1.72 -12.50 6.75
C LYS A 11 2.00 -13.56 5.69
N ASP A 12 1.69 -13.23 4.45
CA ASP A 12 1.81 -14.15 3.30
C ASP A 12 3.09 -13.83 2.48
N SER A 13 3.14 -14.19 1.22
CA SER A 13 4.31 -14.03 0.32
C SER A 13 5.06 -12.70 0.45
N ILE A 14 6.30 -12.75 0.94
CA ILE A 14 7.14 -11.58 1.20
C ILE A 14 8.20 -11.33 0.12
N GLN A 15 8.56 -12.36 -0.66
CA GLN A 15 9.72 -12.38 -1.54
C GLN A 15 9.74 -11.21 -2.54
N ASN A 16 8.59 -10.87 -3.12
CA ASN A 16 8.51 -9.78 -4.10
C ASN A 16 8.77 -8.41 -3.47
N TYR A 17 8.28 -8.16 -2.26
CA TYR A 17 8.55 -6.92 -1.50
C TYR A 17 10.04 -6.79 -1.17
N GLU A 18 10.64 -7.85 -0.66
CA GLU A 18 12.08 -7.85 -0.34
C GLU A 18 12.93 -7.69 -1.59
N THR A 19 12.57 -8.35 -2.69
CA THR A 19 13.26 -8.21 -3.98
C THR A 19 13.20 -6.78 -4.48
N ALA A 20 12.02 -6.14 -4.45
CA ALA A 20 11.85 -4.75 -4.86
C ALA A 20 12.66 -3.78 -4.00
N LEU A 21 12.63 -3.93 -2.66
CA LEU A 21 13.39 -3.09 -1.74
C LEU A 21 14.90 -3.25 -1.92
N ARG A 22 15.40 -4.48 -2.08
CA ARG A 22 16.83 -4.73 -2.35
C ARG A 22 17.26 -4.19 -3.71
N ALA A 23 16.41 -4.29 -4.73
CA ALA A 23 16.71 -3.75 -6.06
C ALA A 23 16.95 -2.24 -6.07
N VAL A 24 16.33 -1.51 -5.13
CA VAL A 24 16.52 -0.06 -4.95
C VAL A 24 17.49 0.30 -3.81
N GLY A 25 18.29 -0.67 -3.34
CA GLY A 25 19.37 -0.45 -2.38
C GLY A 25 18.94 -0.28 -0.92
N ALA A 26 17.73 -0.76 -0.55
CA ALA A 26 17.29 -0.81 0.85
C ALA A 26 17.50 -2.20 1.46
N GLU A 27 17.52 -2.25 2.78
CA GLU A 27 17.56 -3.47 3.59
C GLU A 27 16.17 -3.74 4.17
N PRO A 28 15.40 -4.71 3.64
CA PRO A 28 14.12 -5.10 4.23
C PRO A 28 14.34 -5.92 5.50
N VAL A 29 13.59 -5.61 6.54
CA VAL A 29 13.46 -6.40 7.76
C VAL A 29 12.00 -6.84 7.88
N SER A 30 11.74 -8.07 7.50
CA SER A 30 10.38 -8.60 7.33
C SER A 30 9.94 -9.37 8.57
N GLN A 31 8.78 -9.00 9.14
CA GLN A 31 8.24 -9.65 10.33
C GLN A 31 6.72 -9.83 10.22
N TYR A 32 6.23 -10.98 10.70
CA TYR A 32 4.81 -11.20 11.00
C TYR A 32 4.58 -10.81 12.46
N LEU A 33 3.55 -9.99 12.71
CA LEU A 33 3.24 -9.43 14.04
C LEU A 33 4.46 -8.75 14.69
N PRO A 34 5.12 -7.80 14.01
CA PRO A 34 6.24 -7.09 14.60
C PRO A 34 5.79 -6.33 15.84
N GLY A 35 6.63 -6.33 16.88
CA GLY A 35 6.49 -5.40 17.99
C GLY A 35 6.68 -3.96 17.51
N VAL A 36 6.22 -3.00 18.30
CA VAL A 36 6.43 -1.58 18.01
C VAL A 36 7.92 -1.25 18.12
N ASP A 37 8.56 -1.03 16.98
CA ASP A 37 9.96 -0.62 16.86
C ASP A 37 10.10 0.44 15.76
N THR A 38 10.42 1.65 16.16
CA THR A 38 10.64 2.78 15.25
C THR A 38 12.12 3.03 14.95
N SER A 39 13.01 2.08 15.22
CA SER A 39 14.45 2.20 14.90
C SER A 39 14.73 2.08 13.39
N TYR A 40 13.79 1.55 12.61
CA TYR A 40 13.87 1.47 11.16
C TYR A 40 13.55 2.82 10.50
N ASP A 41 14.04 3.03 9.27
CA ASP A 41 13.90 4.30 8.55
C ASP A 41 12.51 4.52 7.94
N GLY A 42 11.76 3.43 7.72
CA GLY A 42 10.39 3.47 7.20
C GLY A 42 9.61 2.20 7.47
N LEU A 43 8.29 2.28 7.33
CA LEU A 43 7.33 1.18 7.49
C LEU A 43 6.66 0.86 6.15
N LEU A 44 6.75 -0.39 5.70
CA LEU A 44 5.96 -0.92 4.60
C LEU A 44 4.89 -1.87 5.14
N LEU A 45 3.63 -1.56 4.88
CA LEU A 45 2.47 -2.39 5.19
C LEU A 45 2.08 -3.17 3.94
N SER A 46 2.27 -4.48 3.95
CA SER A 46 2.06 -5.34 2.79
C SER A 46 0.58 -5.69 2.55
N GLY A 47 0.30 -6.30 1.42
CA GLY A 47 -1.00 -6.91 1.11
C GLY A 47 -1.36 -8.07 2.04
N GLY A 48 -2.55 -8.65 1.86
CA GLY A 48 -3.02 -9.77 2.67
C GLY A 48 -4.54 -9.93 2.69
N GLY A 49 -5.06 -10.62 3.71
CA GLY A 49 -6.49 -10.73 3.98
C GLY A 49 -7.12 -9.41 4.40
N ASP A 50 -8.42 -9.40 4.63
CA ASP A 50 -9.19 -8.19 4.89
C ASP A 50 -9.02 -7.70 6.34
N ILE A 51 -9.28 -6.41 6.54
CA ILE A 51 -9.28 -5.77 7.85
C ILE A 51 -10.62 -6.05 8.53
N ASP A 52 -10.60 -6.25 9.85
CA ASP A 52 -11.82 -6.40 10.64
C ASP A 52 -12.71 -5.14 10.50
N PRO A 53 -13.95 -5.29 10.00
CA PRO A 53 -14.87 -4.17 9.83
C PRO A 53 -15.16 -3.38 11.12
N ALA A 54 -14.93 -3.96 12.27
CA ALA A 54 -15.06 -3.26 13.56
C ALA A 54 -14.14 -2.01 13.65
N TYR A 55 -12.98 -2.01 12.95
CA TYR A 55 -12.07 -0.85 12.91
C TYR A 55 -12.65 0.37 12.20
N TYR A 56 -13.66 0.18 11.33
CA TYR A 56 -14.35 1.28 10.67
C TYR A 56 -15.87 1.34 11.00
N GLY A 57 -16.27 0.71 12.13
CA GLY A 57 -17.61 0.82 12.69
C GLY A 57 -18.70 0.06 11.94
N GLU A 58 -18.33 -0.95 11.16
CA GLU A 58 -19.28 -1.75 10.37
C GLU A 58 -19.32 -3.22 10.88
N GLY A 59 -20.42 -3.90 10.59
CA GLY A 59 -20.53 -5.34 10.78
C GLY A 59 -19.86 -6.13 9.65
N LEU A 60 -19.74 -7.44 9.82
CA LEU A 60 -19.19 -8.33 8.79
C LEU A 60 -20.20 -8.53 7.65
N GLU A 61 -19.89 -8.00 6.47
CA GLU A 61 -20.73 -8.02 5.26
C GLU A 61 -19.93 -8.42 3.99
N GLY A 62 -18.94 -9.31 4.12
CA GLY A 62 -18.17 -9.77 2.97
C GLY A 62 -16.67 -9.78 3.14
N SER A 63 -16.14 -9.24 4.24
CA SER A 63 -14.73 -9.37 4.58
C SER A 63 -14.37 -10.82 4.89
N VAL A 64 -13.21 -11.26 4.38
CA VAL A 64 -12.72 -12.64 4.51
C VAL A 64 -11.26 -12.67 4.95
N ARG A 65 -10.80 -13.79 5.51
CA ARG A 65 -9.41 -13.98 5.92
C ARG A 65 -8.91 -12.91 6.89
N ILE A 66 -9.78 -12.41 7.77
CA ILE A 66 -9.45 -11.42 8.79
C ILE A 66 -8.39 -11.97 9.74
N ASP A 67 -7.44 -11.11 10.10
CA ASP A 67 -6.38 -11.40 11.07
C ASP A 67 -6.34 -10.27 12.11
N MET A 68 -7.12 -10.45 13.18
CA MET A 68 -7.30 -9.43 14.22
C MET A 68 -5.98 -9.09 14.94
N ASP A 69 -5.08 -10.06 15.12
CA ASP A 69 -3.77 -9.82 15.75
C ASP A 69 -2.90 -8.95 14.84
N ARG A 70 -2.93 -9.20 13.53
CA ARG A 70 -2.25 -8.37 12.54
C ARG A 70 -2.84 -6.96 12.47
N ASP A 71 -4.16 -6.84 12.50
CA ASP A 71 -4.83 -5.52 12.51
C ASP A 71 -4.36 -4.71 13.70
N ALA A 72 -4.37 -5.29 14.90
CA ALA A 72 -3.93 -4.62 16.14
C ALA A 72 -2.44 -4.23 16.10
N ALA A 73 -1.56 -5.15 15.66
CA ALA A 73 -0.13 -4.89 15.57
C ALA A 73 0.20 -3.78 14.58
N GLU A 74 -0.38 -3.82 13.37
CA GLU A 74 -0.14 -2.81 12.34
C GLU A 74 -0.76 -1.45 12.70
N TYR A 75 -1.89 -1.42 13.41
CA TYR A 75 -2.48 -0.19 13.93
C TYR A 75 -1.57 0.50 14.95
N ALA A 76 -0.95 -0.29 15.85
CA ALA A 76 0.02 0.22 16.81
C ALA A 76 1.32 0.72 16.14
N LEU A 77 1.80 0.01 15.11
CA LEU A 77 2.94 0.45 14.30
C LEU A 77 2.65 1.77 13.58
N MET A 78 1.50 1.89 12.93
CA MET A 78 1.11 3.14 12.27
C MET A 78 1.15 4.32 13.23
N LYS A 79 0.55 4.17 14.42
CA LYS A 79 0.59 5.21 15.46
C LYS A 79 2.01 5.63 15.79
N ALA A 80 2.88 4.66 16.08
CA ALA A 80 4.27 4.92 16.49
C ALA A 80 5.09 5.59 15.37
N TYR A 81 4.94 5.13 14.11
CA TYR A 81 5.66 5.72 12.98
C TYR A 81 5.18 7.14 12.64
N LEU A 82 3.88 7.41 12.77
CA LEU A 82 3.32 8.76 12.62
C LEU A 82 3.84 9.71 13.72
N GLU A 83 3.84 9.27 14.98
CA GLU A 83 4.42 10.03 16.11
C GLU A 83 5.92 10.29 15.96
N ALA A 84 6.64 9.33 15.35
CA ALA A 84 8.07 9.47 15.02
C ALA A 84 8.33 10.28 13.74
N GLY A 85 7.30 10.69 13.00
CA GLY A 85 7.42 11.42 11.74
C GLY A 85 8.03 10.60 10.60
N LYS A 86 7.98 9.26 10.69
CA LYS A 86 8.66 8.36 9.75
C LYS A 86 7.77 7.96 8.57
N PRO A 87 8.36 7.72 7.39
CA PRO A 87 7.61 7.34 6.19
C PRO A 87 6.87 6.01 6.33
N ILE A 88 5.63 6.00 5.79
CA ILE A 88 4.77 4.81 5.73
C ILE A 88 4.29 4.64 4.29
N PHE A 89 4.47 3.43 3.75
CA PHE A 89 3.95 3.00 2.46
C PHE A 89 3.01 1.81 2.61
N GLY A 90 1.76 1.93 2.17
CA GLY A 90 0.75 0.87 2.20
C GLY A 90 0.47 0.30 0.83
N ILE A 91 0.47 -1.03 0.71
CA ILE A 91 0.18 -1.76 -0.53
C ILE A 91 -1.05 -2.65 -0.32
N CYS A 92 -2.07 -2.52 -1.16
CA CYS A 92 -3.32 -3.30 -1.16
C CYS A 92 -4.00 -3.25 0.23
N ARG A 93 -3.92 -4.30 1.05
CA ARG A 93 -4.42 -4.27 2.43
C ARG A 93 -3.77 -3.14 3.24
N GLY A 94 -2.47 -2.87 3.07
CA GLY A 94 -1.79 -1.76 3.75
C GLY A 94 -2.33 -0.38 3.36
N HIS A 95 -2.69 -0.17 2.09
CA HIS A 95 -3.41 1.02 1.63
C HIS A 95 -4.77 1.14 2.34
N GLN A 96 -5.54 0.05 2.43
CA GLN A 96 -6.83 0.03 3.11
C GLN A 96 -6.68 0.31 4.60
N LEU A 97 -5.66 -0.26 5.27
CA LEU A 97 -5.40 -0.02 6.69
C LEU A 97 -5.06 1.44 6.98
N ILE A 98 -4.23 2.08 6.15
CA ILE A 98 -3.96 3.52 6.25
C ILE A 98 -5.26 4.31 6.14
N ASN A 99 -6.12 3.99 5.15
CA ASN A 99 -7.41 4.65 5.01
C ASN A 99 -8.27 4.53 6.27
N VAL A 100 -8.39 3.33 6.82
CA VAL A 100 -9.17 3.05 8.05
C VAL A 100 -8.57 3.77 9.25
N TYR A 101 -7.25 3.76 9.40
CA TYR A 101 -6.56 4.46 10.48
C TYR A 101 -6.87 5.97 10.49
N PHE A 102 -6.98 6.59 9.34
CA PHE A 102 -7.38 7.99 9.19
C PHE A 102 -8.91 8.19 9.22
N GLY A 103 -9.68 7.20 9.66
CA GLY A 103 -11.15 7.30 9.85
C GLY A 103 -11.96 7.07 8.60
N GLY A 104 -11.38 6.50 7.56
CA GLY A 104 -12.10 6.04 6.37
C GLY A 104 -12.78 4.70 6.57
N SER A 105 -13.51 4.24 5.55
CA SER A 105 -14.19 2.93 5.54
C SER A 105 -13.99 2.22 4.20
N LEU A 106 -14.40 0.93 4.14
CA LEU A 106 -14.21 0.07 2.99
C LEU A 106 -15.55 -0.48 2.48
N VAL A 107 -15.64 -0.69 1.17
CA VAL A 107 -16.63 -1.61 0.58
C VAL A 107 -16.07 -3.01 0.76
N GLN A 108 -16.72 -3.82 1.61
CA GLN A 108 -16.20 -5.16 1.99
C GLN A 108 -16.20 -6.16 0.83
N HIS A 109 -17.06 -5.96 -0.17
CA HIS A 109 -17.08 -6.75 -1.39
C HIS A 109 -17.66 -5.91 -2.53
N MET A 110 -16.81 -5.53 -3.49
CA MET A 110 -17.23 -4.70 -4.60
C MET A 110 -17.98 -5.53 -5.66
N PRO A 111 -19.02 -4.96 -6.31
CA PRO A 111 -19.77 -5.67 -7.36
C PRO A 111 -18.92 -6.07 -8.56
N GLU A 112 -17.90 -5.28 -8.88
CA GLU A 112 -17.02 -5.46 -10.03
C GLU A 112 -15.80 -6.36 -9.73
N THR A 113 -15.90 -7.24 -8.74
CA THR A 113 -14.80 -8.12 -8.29
C THR A 113 -14.14 -8.90 -9.44
N ASP A 114 -14.91 -9.35 -10.43
CA ASP A 114 -14.36 -10.09 -11.57
C ASP A 114 -13.40 -9.27 -12.43
N GLN A 115 -13.50 -7.93 -12.39
CA GLN A 115 -12.58 -7.02 -13.10
C GLN A 115 -11.31 -6.71 -12.29
N HIS A 116 -11.32 -7.00 -10.99
CA HIS A 116 -10.22 -6.74 -10.06
C HIS A 116 -9.58 -8.00 -9.50
N ARG A 117 -10.25 -9.13 -9.58
CA ARG A 117 -9.76 -10.42 -9.13
C ARG A 117 -10.24 -11.53 -10.06
N ASN A 118 -9.49 -11.77 -11.11
CA ASN A 118 -9.80 -12.80 -12.10
C ASN A 118 -9.05 -14.10 -11.78
N GLY A 119 -9.39 -14.72 -10.64
CA GLY A 119 -8.64 -15.86 -10.14
C GLY A 119 -7.24 -15.47 -9.65
N ASP A 120 -6.36 -16.45 -9.50
CA ASP A 120 -5.00 -16.20 -9.02
C ASP A 120 -3.96 -16.08 -10.16
N ASP A 121 -4.29 -16.49 -11.40
CA ASP A 121 -3.37 -16.44 -12.53
C ASP A 121 -4.09 -16.49 -13.90
N PRO A 122 -3.92 -15.54 -14.81
CA PRO A 122 -3.26 -14.25 -14.61
C PRO A 122 -4.13 -13.26 -13.81
N PRO A 123 -3.52 -12.33 -13.05
CA PRO A 123 -4.27 -11.30 -12.35
C PRO A 123 -5.03 -10.39 -13.33
N ALA A 124 -6.09 -9.77 -12.84
CA ALA A 124 -6.73 -8.71 -13.58
C ALA A 124 -5.75 -7.55 -13.81
N VAL A 125 -5.94 -6.83 -14.92
CA VAL A 125 -5.20 -5.61 -15.25
C VAL A 125 -6.23 -4.54 -15.58
N HIS A 126 -6.11 -3.38 -14.95
CA HIS A 126 -6.99 -2.27 -15.24
C HIS A 126 -6.23 -0.95 -15.40
N ARG A 127 -6.93 0.03 -15.97
CA ARG A 127 -6.42 1.37 -16.20
C ARG A 127 -6.68 2.25 -14.99
N VAL A 128 -5.66 3.00 -14.58
CA VAL A 128 -5.73 3.96 -13.50
C VAL A 128 -5.47 5.35 -14.06
N THR A 129 -6.29 6.34 -13.65
CA THR A 129 -6.06 7.76 -13.92
C THR A 129 -5.53 8.42 -12.66
N ALA A 130 -4.39 9.12 -12.76
CA ALA A 130 -3.72 9.78 -11.66
C ALA A 130 -3.66 11.30 -11.82
N GLU A 131 -3.62 12.02 -10.70
CA GLU A 131 -3.41 13.46 -10.65
C GLU A 131 -1.97 13.79 -11.08
N ALA A 132 -1.80 14.76 -11.99
CA ALA A 132 -0.50 15.11 -12.57
C ALA A 132 0.53 15.59 -11.54
N ASP A 133 0.08 16.25 -10.46
CA ASP A 133 0.92 16.76 -9.37
C ASP A 133 1.16 15.76 -8.24
N SER A 134 0.64 14.53 -8.38
CA SER A 134 0.84 13.43 -7.42
C SER A 134 2.20 12.73 -7.57
N ILE A 135 2.54 11.87 -6.61
CA ILE A 135 3.68 10.94 -6.72
C ILE A 135 3.55 10.13 -8.01
N LEU A 136 2.38 9.52 -8.22
CA LEU A 136 2.13 8.66 -9.37
C LEU A 136 2.16 9.40 -10.70
N GLY A 137 1.58 10.60 -10.74
CA GLY A 137 1.61 11.46 -11.92
C GLY A 137 3.04 11.81 -12.36
N ARG A 138 3.92 12.03 -11.39
CA ARG A 138 5.35 12.30 -11.65
C ARG A 138 6.13 11.03 -12.06
N LEU A 139 5.76 9.85 -11.56
CA LEU A 139 6.45 8.59 -11.85
C LEU A 139 5.97 7.95 -13.16
N TYR A 140 4.67 7.97 -13.44
CA TYR A 140 4.06 7.17 -14.49
C TYR A 140 3.21 7.96 -15.50
N GLY A 141 3.03 9.26 -15.25
CA GLY A 141 2.06 10.07 -16.00
C GLY A 141 0.63 9.90 -15.46
N THR A 142 -0.33 10.46 -16.18
CA THR A 142 -1.72 10.54 -15.68
C THR A 142 -2.59 9.36 -16.07
N ASP A 143 -2.09 8.43 -16.87
CA ASP A 143 -2.86 7.30 -17.40
C ASP A 143 -1.95 6.09 -17.62
N PHE A 144 -2.19 5.00 -16.87
CA PHE A 144 -1.36 3.80 -16.93
C PHE A 144 -2.13 2.54 -16.51
N LEU A 145 -1.57 1.37 -16.81
CA LEU A 145 -2.12 0.07 -16.43
C LEU A 145 -1.42 -0.48 -15.20
N VAL A 146 -2.21 -1.08 -14.30
CA VAL A 146 -1.74 -1.76 -13.08
C VAL A 146 -2.36 -3.15 -12.97
N ASN A 147 -1.73 -4.01 -12.18
CA ASN A 147 -2.33 -5.29 -11.80
C ASN A 147 -3.45 -5.09 -10.76
N SER A 148 -4.29 -6.09 -10.56
CA SER A 148 -5.33 -6.06 -9.54
C SER A 148 -5.58 -7.44 -8.94
N TYR A 149 -5.65 -7.50 -7.58
CA TYR A 149 -5.84 -8.72 -6.80
C TYR A 149 -6.80 -8.51 -5.63
N HIS A 150 -7.61 -7.46 -5.65
CA HIS A 150 -8.46 -7.09 -4.53
C HIS A 150 -9.95 -7.25 -4.84
N HIS A 151 -10.78 -7.43 -3.82
CA HIS A 151 -12.23 -7.42 -3.88
C HIS A 151 -12.83 -6.34 -2.98
N GLN A 152 -11.99 -5.66 -2.21
CA GLN A 152 -12.37 -4.52 -1.37
C GLN A 152 -11.78 -3.23 -1.95
N VAL A 153 -12.50 -2.13 -1.73
CA VAL A 153 -12.08 -0.78 -2.15
C VAL A 153 -12.46 0.26 -1.09
N VAL A 154 -11.83 1.42 -1.15
CA VAL A 154 -12.20 2.55 -0.29
C VAL A 154 -13.66 2.95 -0.56
N LYS A 155 -14.48 2.99 0.52
CA LYS A 155 -15.87 3.47 0.53
C LYS A 155 -15.92 4.96 0.86
N SER A 156 -15.27 5.34 1.96
CA SER A 156 -15.01 6.73 2.32
C SER A 156 -13.53 6.92 2.59
N LEU A 157 -12.96 7.99 2.04
CA LEU A 157 -11.55 8.31 2.24
C LEU A 157 -11.33 8.86 3.66
N GLY A 158 -10.25 8.44 4.30
CA GLY A 158 -9.83 8.90 5.61
C GLY A 158 -9.55 10.41 5.66
N HIS A 159 -9.68 10.99 6.85
CA HIS A 159 -9.45 12.41 7.06
C HIS A 159 -8.03 12.81 6.64
N GLN A 160 -7.92 13.98 5.98
CA GLN A 160 -6.66 14.55 5.49
C GLN A 160 -5.94 13.71 4.39
N LEU A 161 -6.43 12.56 4.00
CA LEU A 161 -5.91 11.86 2.83
C LEU A 161 -6.42 12.54 1.55
N ARG A 162 -5.50 12.75 0.59
CA ARG A 162 -5.81 13.27 -0.75
C ARG A 162 -5.88 12.10 -1.73
N PRO A 163 -7.00 11.85 -2.41
CA PRO A 163 -7.03 10.84 -3.46
C PRO A 163 -6.16 11.31 -4.62
N THR A 164 -5.27 10.46 -5.11
CA THR A 164 -4.29 10.81 -6.14
C THR A 164 -4.38 9.94 -7.38
N ALA A 165 -5.11 8.83 -7.30
CA ALA A 165 -5.44 8.02 -8.46
C ALA A 165 -6.76 7.28 -8.26
N SER A 166 -7.43 6.98 -9.39
CA SER A 166 -8.72 6.29 -9.37
C SER A 166 -8.89 5.34 -10.56
N TRP A 167 -9.71 4.30 -10.35
CA TRP A 167 -10.27 3.48 -11.39
C TRP A 167 -11.65 4.02 -11.81
N ASN A 168 -11.82 4.30 -13.12
CA ASN A 168 -13.04 4.85 -13.71
C ASN A 168 -13.60 6.11 -13.02
N GLY A 169 -12.74 6.90 -12.34
CA GLY A 169 -13.17 8.08 -11.57
C GLY A 169 -14.06 7.76 -10.36
N ARG A 170 -14.17 6.48 -9.97
CA ARG A 170 -15.10 6.02 -8.94
C ARG A 170 -14.38 5.49 -7.69
N TYR A 171 -13.45 4.57 -7.86
CA TYR A 171 -12.75 3.94 -6.75
C TYR A 171 -11.36 4.52 -6.59
N VAL A 172 -11.00 4.87 -5.37
CA VAL A 172 -9.67 5.37 -5.02
C VAL A 172 -8.66 4.23 -5.13
N GLU A 173 -7.70 4.39 -6.02
CA GLU A 173 -6.60 3.44 -6.25
C GLU A 173 -5.30 3.87 -5.56
N ALA A 174 -5.17 5.17 -5.26
CA ALA A 174 -4.06 5.69 -4.49
C ALA A 174 -4.44 6.98 -3.76
N PHE A 175 -3.75 7.23 -2.67
CA PHE A 175 -3.80 8.49 -1.94
C PHE A 175 -2.44 8.85 -1.36
N GLU A 176 -2.30 10.13 -1.03
CA GLU A 176 -1.17 10.71 -0.31
C GLU A 176 -1.69 11.54 0.87
N HIS A 177 -0.92 11.60 1.96
CA HIS A 177 -1.17 12.60 2.99
C HIS A 177 -0.42 13.90 2.62
N PRO A 178 -1.06 15.09 2.66
CA PRO A 178 -0.47 16.31 2.13
C PRO A 178 0.76 16.82 2.89
N THR A 179 0.92 16.45 4.15
CA THR A 179 2.01 16.94 5.02
C THR A 179 2.81 15.84 5.70
N LEU A 180 2.24 14.65 5.91
CA LEU A 180 2.94 13.51 6.50
C LEU A 180 3.54 12.63 5.37
N PRO A 181 4.66 11.95 5.61
CA PRO A 181 5.27 11.07 4.62
C PRO A 181 4.53 9.73 4.50
N VAL A 182 3.23 9.80 4.19
CA VAL A 182 2.32 8.64 4.14
C VAL A 182 1.64 8.60 2.78
N PHE A 183 1.69 7.44 2.14
CA PHE A 183 0.99 7.19 0.88
C PHE A 183 0.66 5.70 0.73
N GLY A 184 -0.26 5.37 -0.16
CA GLY A 184 -0.65 4.00 -0.42
C GLY A 184 -1.23 3.80 -1.80
N VAL A 185 -1.15 2.54 -2.29
CA VAL A 185 -1.71 2.09 -3.56
C VAL A 185 -2.49 0.79 -3.39
N GLN A 186 -3.58 0.66 -4.14
CA GLN A 186 -4.47 -0.50 -4.03
C GLN A 186 -3.93 -1.72 -4.79
N TRP A 187 -3.18 -1.53 -5.86
CA TRP A 187 -2.54 -2.61 -6.63
C TRP A 187 -1.24 -3.09 -5.98
N HIS A 188 -0.57 -4.06 -6.63
CA HIS A 188 0.65 -4.72 -6.15
C HIS A 188 1.87 -4.36 -6.99
N PRO A 189 2.54 -3.21 -6.76
CA PRO A 189 3.74 -2.82 -7.52
C PRO A 189 4.89 -3.82 -7.38
N GLU A 190 4.96 -4.55 -6.26
CA GLU A 190 5.98 -5.57 -6.02
C GLU A 190 5.86 -6.79 -6.95
N LYS A 191 4.72 -6.98 -7.62
CA LYS A 191 4.49 -8.11 -8.53
C LYS A 191 4.86 -7.81 -9.98
N ASP A 192 5.01 -6.53 -10.34
CA ASP A 192 5.39 -6.09 -11.69
C ASP A 192 6.63 -5.19 -11.60
N GLN A 193 7.80 -5.80 -11.48
CA GLN A 193 9.06 -5.09 -11.27
C GLN A 193 10.13 -5.53 -12.30
N GLY A 194 10.86 -4.54 -12.82
CA GLY A 194 11.96 -4.75 -13.75
C GLY A 194 11.54 -5.58 -14.98
N ASP A 195 12.38 -6.52 -15.36
CA ASP A 195 12.16 -7.38 -16.54
C ASP A 195 11.05 -8.44 -16.34
N ALA A 196 10.65 -8.70 -15.07
CA ALA A 196 9.59 -9.66 -14.75
C ALA A 196 8.17 -9.05 -14.86
N ARG A 197 8.05 -7.77 -15.15
CA ARG A 197 6.76 -7.09 -15.28
C ARG A 197 5.97 -7.57 -16.49
N ARG A 198 4.66 -7.57 -16.36
CA ARG A 198 3.76 -7.86 -17.48
C ARG A 198 3.78 -6.76 -18.52
N LEU A 199 3.59 -7.15 -19.78
CA LEU A 199 3.57 -6.23 -20.91
C LEU A 199 2.46 -5.17 -20.72
N GLY A 200 2.84 -3.90 -20.78
CA GLY A 200 1.93 -2.75 -20.66
C GLY A 200 1.60 -2.32 -19.24
N VAL A 201 1.91 -3.13 -18.22
CA VAL A 201 1.78 -2.72 -16.81
C VAL A 201 2.99 -1.86 -16.40
N VAL A 202 2.78 -0.85 -15.56
CA VAL A 202 3.88 -0.01 -15.08
C VAL A 202 4.88 -0.79 -14.23
N ASP A 203 6.14 -0.39 -14.29
CA ASP A 203 7.18 -0.93 -13.42
C ASP A 203 7.00 -0.44 -11.99
N GLY A 204 6.95 -1.35 -11.03
CA GLY A 204 6.81 -1.02 -9.61
C GLY A 204 8.06 -0.41 -8.97
N LEU A 205 9.27 -0.68 -9.52
CA LEU A 205 10.53 -0.24 -8.91
C LEU A 205 10.64 1.28 -8.68
N PRO A 206 10.20 2.17 -9.58
CA PRO A 206 10.22 3.61 -9.33
C PRO A 206 9.47 4.04 -8.06
N MET A 207 8.39 3.32 -7.69
CA MET A 207 7.64 3.61 -6.47
C MET A 207 8.41 3.20 -5.21
N PHE A 208 9.07 2.04 -5.23
CA PHE A 208 9.97 1.62 -4.15
C PHE A 208 11.17 2.56 -4.02
N GLN A 209 11.75 3.00 -5.15
CA GLN A 209 12.82 3.99 -5.14
C GLN A 209 12.37 5.30 -4.49
N TYR A 210 11.18 5.80 -4.86
CA TYR A 210 10.60 7.00 -4.24
C TYR A 210 10.45 6.82 -2.72
N PHE A 211 9.93 5.67 -2.26
CA PHE A 211 9.78 5.38 -0.83
C PHE A 211 11.12 5.37 -0.09
N VAL A 212 12.13 4.72 -0.64
CA VAL A 212 13.48 4.66 -0.05
C VAL A 212 14.14 6.04 -0.02
N ASP A 213 13.97 6.85 -1.07
CA ASP A 213 14.48 8.23 -1.10
C ASP A 213 13.76 9.12 -0.08
N LEU A 214 12.47 8.91 0.13
CA LEU A 214 11.70 9.56 1.19
C LEU A 214 12.25 9.19 2.57
N CYS A 215 12.49 7.90 2.84
CA CYS A 215 13.09 7.43 4.10
C CYS A 215 14.47 8.06 4.33
N ARG A 216 15.31 8.12 3.30
CA ARG A 216 16.63 8.76 3.38
C ARG A 216 16.51 10.24 3.75
N LYS A 217 15.61 10.97 3.10
CA LYS A 217 15.35 12.38 3.40
C LYS A 217 14.95 12.61 4.88
N TYR A 218 14.08 11.71 5.42
CA TYR A 218 13.60 11.84 6.81
C TYR A 218 14.59 11.35 7.86
N ARG A 219 15.53 10.47 7.49
CA ARG A 219 16.64 10.05 8.37
C ARG A 219 17.72 11.13 8.49
N ASP A 220 18.05 11.79 7.38
CA ASP A 220 19.20 12.69 7.26
C ASP A 220 18.84 14.17 7.52
N GLY A 221 17.53 14.50 7.64
CA GLY A 221 17.01 15.85 7.89
C GLY A 221 16.53 16.05 9.29
#